data_51718ca7b32e95ef4defbf407e06d9e4
#
_entry.id   51718ca7b32e95ef4defbf407e06d9e4
#
_cell.length_a   1.000
_cell.length_b   1.000
_cell.length_c   1.000
_cell.angle_alpha   90.00
_cell.angle_beta   90.00
_cell.angle_gamma   90.00
#
_symmetry.space_group_name_H-M   'P 1'
#
loop_
_entity.id
_entity.type
_entity.pdbx_description
1 polymer ?
#
loop_
_entity_poly.entity_id
_entity_poly.type
_entity_poly.pdbx_seq_one_letter_code
_entity_poly.pdbx_strand_id
1 'polypeptide(L)'
;WPGPTFTDSGGFQVLSLGAGFRKVLAMDVDRVQADDIIAEGKQRLAHVDDDGVTFTSHLDGSTHRFTPEVSMGIQHQIGADIIFAFDELTTLVNTRGYQEQSVARTHAWAQRCLDEHRRLTEAQPDRPRQALFGVVQGAQYEDLRRQAARGLETIVDAQGRGFDGYGIGGALEKQNLATIVGWCIDELPEGKPRHLLGISEPDDLFAAIAAGADTFDCVSPSRVARNAAVYSASGRFNITGAKYRRDFT
;
A
#
# COMPACT_ATOMS: atom_id res chain seq x y z
N TRP A 1 -13.88 -15.92 -9.02
CA TRP A 1 -13.14 -16.29 -7.81
C TRP A 1 -14.10 -16.44 -6.64
N PRO A 2 -14.14 -17.61 -5.97
CA PRO A 2 -15.10 -17.85 -4.88
C PRO A 2 -14.57 -17.42 -3.50
N GLY A 3 -13.32 -16.99 -3.39
CA GLY A 3 -12.69 -16.58 -2.15
C GLY A 3 -12.78 -15.08 -1.90
N PRO A 4 -12.36 -14.62 -0.70
CA PRO A 4 -12.33 -13.20 -0.38
C PRO A 4 -11.40 -12.42 -1.31
N THR A 5 -11.74 -11.15 -1.52
CA THR A 5 -11.03 -10.23 -2.40
C THR A 5 -10.64 -8.96 -1.66
N PHE A 6 -9.51 -8.38 -2.08
CA PHE A 6 -9.04 -7.06 -1.63
C PHE A 6 -9.06 -6.08 -2.79
N THR A 7 -9.35 -4.80 -2.51
CA THR A 7 -9.02 -3.69 -3.41
C THR A 7 -8.06 -2.73 -2.72
N ASP A 8 -7.08 -2.23 -3.49
CA ASP A 8 -6.21 -1.14 -3.04
C ASP A 8 -6.93 0.21 -3.08
N SER A 9 -6.46 1.16 -2.28
CA SER A 9 -7.01 2.52 -2.19
C SER A 9 -6.75 3.40 -3.41
N GLY A 10 -5.73 3.07 -4.21
CA GLY A 10 -5.22 3.88 -5.32
C GLY A 10 -4.01 4.75 -4.96
N GLY A 11 -3.55 4.76 -3.71
CA GLY A 11 -2.41 5.56 -3.26
C GLY A 11 -1.11 5.26 -3.98
N PHE A 12 -0.81 3.97 -4.24
CA PHE A 12 0.37 3.56 -4.99
C PHE A 12 0.36 4.07 -6.44
N GLN A 13 -0.77 4.00 -7.12
CA GLN A 13 -0.92 4.47 -8.50
C GLN A 13 -0.66 5.96 -8.62
N VAL A 14 -1.12 6.74 -7.65
CA VAL A 14 -0.86 8.18 -7.56
C VAL A 14 0.64 8.47 -7.43
N LEU A 15 1.33 7.79 -6.52
CA LEU A 15 2.77 7.94 -6.34
C LEU A 15 3.52 7.56 -7.63
N SER A 16 3.15 6.45 -8.27
CA SER A 16 3.82 5.96 -9.48
C SER A 16 3.66 6.93 -10.66
N LEU A 17 2.53 7.62 -10.77
CA LEU A 17 2.29 8.67 -11.77
C LEU A 17 3.08 9.95 -11.45
N GLY A 18 3.21 10.31 -10.18
CA GLY A 18 3.91 11.52 -9.74
C GLY A 18 5.43 11.42 -9.79
N ALA A 19 5.99 10.28 -9.40
CA ALA A 19 7.43 10.08 -9.24
C ALA A 19 8.11 9.38 -10.45
N GLY A 20 7.34 8.77 -11.32
CA GLY A 20 7.84 7.90 -12.40
C GLY A 20 8.20 6.50 -11.90
N PHE A 21 7.68 5.50 -12.57
CA PHE A 21 7.63 4.09 -12.14
C PHE A 21 8.99 3.47 -11.75
N ARG A 22 10.08 3.86 -12.41
CA ARG A 22 11.41 3.28 -12.14
C ARG A 22 11.98 3.67 -10.79
N LYS A 23 11.53 4.80 -10.21
CA LYS A 23 12.09 5.38 -8.97
C LYS A 23 11.34 4.93 -7.72
N VAL A 24 10.07 4.59 -7.86
CA VAL A 24 9.24 4.08 -6.75
C VAL A 24 9.68 2.70 -6.29
N LEU A 25 10.26 1.89 -7.20
CA LEU A 25 10.71 0.53 -6.92
C LEU A 25 12.17 0.40 -6.49
N ALA A 26 12.93 1.49 -6.41
CA ALA A 26 14.30 1.46 -5.88
C ALA A 26 14.22 1.35 -4.34
N MET A 27 14.08 0.13 -3.84
CA MET A 27 14.20 -0.21 -2.42
C MET A 27 15.65 -0.17 -1.91
N ASP A 28 16.60 0.29 -2.72
CA ASP A 28 18.03 0.33 -2.45
C ASP A 28 18.47 1.79 -2.39
N VAL A 29 18.50 2.35 -1.18
CA VAL A 29 18.78 3.78 -0.94
C VAL A 29 20.17 4.18 -1.42
N ASP A 30 21.14 3.25 -1.41
CA ASP A 30 22.51 3.49 -1.82
C ASP A 30 22.71 3.76 -3.32
N ARG A 31 21.66 3.57 -4.12
CA ARG A 31 21.69 3.77 -5.58
C ARG A 31 20.87 4.93 -6.09
N VAL A 32 20.19 5.67 -5.20
CA VAL A 32 19.34 6.79 -5.59
C VAL A 32 20.00 8.09 -5.16
N GLN A 33 20.48 8.88 -6.13
CA GLN A 33 20.95 10.23 -5.87
C GLN A 33 19.75 11.19 -5.75
N ALA A 34 19.88 12.25 -4.94
CA ALA A 34 18.81 13.24 -4.72
C ALA A 34 18.31 13.87 -6.04
N ASP A 35 19.19 14.04 -7.03
CA ASP A 35 18.87 14.54 -8.38
C ASP A 35 18.06 13.54 -9.22
N ASP A 36 18.03 12.27 -8.83
CA ASP A 36 17.23 11.25 -9.50
C ASP A 36 15.73 11.35 -9.20
N ILE A 37 15.33 12.08 -8.16
CA ILE A 37 13.93 12.22 -7.72
C ILE A 37 13.20 13.26 -8.59
N ILE A 38 13.94 14.20 -9.14
CA ILE A 38 13.42 15.24 -10.03
C ILE A 38 14.13 15.04 -11.37
N ALA A 39 13.55 14.26 -12.26
CA ALA A 39 13.98 14.31 -13.66
C ALA A 39 13.66 15.72 -14.15
N GLU A 40 14.69 16.58 -14.23
CA GLU A 40 14.56 17.91 -14.82
C GLU A 40 13.81 17.82 -16.16
N GLY A 41 12.73 18.59 -16.29
CA GLY A 41 11.94 18.69 -17.52
C GLY A 41 10.79 17.72 -17.70
N LYS A 42 10.49 16.77 -16.77
CA LYS A 42 9.26 15.97 -16.83
C LYS A 42 8.15 16.59 -15.98
N GLN A 43 7.03 16.88 -16.62
CA GLN A 43 5.82 17.33 -15.96
C GLN A 43 5.40 16.33 -14.88
N ARG A 44 5.20 16.79 -13.64
CA ARG A 44 4.63 15.96 -12.57
C ARG A 44 3.20 15.62 -12.95
N LEU A 45 2.89 14.33 -13.05
CA LEU A 45 1.55 13.86 -13.40
C LEU A 45 0.64 13.74 -12.18
N ALA A 46 1.15 13.96 -10.96
CA ALA A 46 0.35 13.94 -9.74
C ALA A 46 0.76 15.07 -8.79
N HIS A 47 -0.24 15.66 -8.13
CA HIS A 47 -0.13 16.69 -7.11
C HIS A 47 -0.98 16.29 -5.91
N VAL A 48 -0.36 16.27 -4.72
CA VAL A 48 -0.99 15.95 -3.43
C VAL A 48 -1.24 17.25 -2.66
N ASP A 49 -2.43 17.39 -2.11
CA ASP A 49 -2.80 18.44 -1.15
C ASP A 49 -3.58 17.84 0.02
N ASP A 50 -4.07 18.66 0.95
CA ASP A 50 -4.72 18.15 2.15
C ASP A 50 -6.09 17.50 1.87
N ASP A 51 -6.73 17.83 0.75
CA ASP A 51 -8.02 17.28 0.37
C ASP A 51 -7.94 15.99 -0.46
N GLY A 52 -6.78 15.72 -1.08
CA GLY A 52 -6.62 14.54 -1.92
C GLY A 52 -5.51 14.69 -2.94
N VAL A 53 -5.69 14.06 -4.11
CA VAL A 53 -4.69 14.02 -5.16
C VAL A 53 -5.31 14.37 -6.51
N THR A 54 -4.66 15.28 -7.24
CA THR A 54 -4.95 15.53 -8.66
C THR A 54 -3.88 14.86 -9.51
N PHE A 55 -4.27 14.05 -10.49
CA PHE A 55 -3.32 13.41 -11.39
C PHE A 55 -3.81 13.44 -12.84
N THR A 56 -2.84 13.34 -13.76
CA THR A 56 -3.09 13.29 -15.20
C THR A 56 -2.88 11.88 -15.71
N SER A 57 -3.88 11.34 -16.39
CA SER A 57 -3.80 10.03 -17.04
C SER A 57 -2.70 10.03 -18.10
N HIS A 58 -1.82 9.04 -18.07
CA HIS A 58 -0.80 8.86 -19.08
C HIS A 58 -1.34 8.25 -20.38
N LEU A 59 -2.58 7.78 -20.39
CA LEU A 59 -3.23 7.16 -21.54
C LEU A 59 -3.86 8.18 -22.47
N ASP A 60 -4.56 9.15 -21.91
CA ASP A 60 -5.38 10.09 -22.67
C ASP A 60 -5.20 11.57 -22.28
N GLY A 61 -4.35 11.84 -21.26
CA GLY A 61 -4.08 13.18 -20.76
C GLY A 61 -5.21 13.79 -19.94
N SER A 62 -6.27 13.04 -19.61
CA SER A 62 -7.36 13.53 -18.77
C SER A 62 -6.89 13.78 -17.34
N THR A 63 -7.44 14.83 -16.71
CA THR A 63 -7.16 15.15 -15.31
C THR A 63 -8.21 14.54 -14.42
N HIS A 64 -7.78 13.88 -13.36
CA HIS A 64 -8.62 13.22 -12.36
C HIS A 64 -8.34 13.78 -10.97
N ARG A 65 -9.38 13.83 -10.14
CA ARG A 65 -9.28 14.17 -8.73
C ARG A 65 -9.70 12.97 -7.89
N PHE A 66 -8.79 12.50 -7.03
CA PHE A 66 -9.07 11.49 -6.01
C PHE A 66 -9.07 12.14 -4.64
N THR A 67 -10.12 11.87 -3.89
CA THR A 67 -10.24 12.19 -2.47
C THR A 67 -10.52 10.90 -1.69
N PRO A 68 -10.44 10.91 -0.36
CA PRO A 68 -10.88 9.78 0.46
C PRO A 68 -12.26 9.26 0.09
N GLU A 69 -13.22 10.15 -0.11
CA GLU A 69 -14.62 9.81 -0.46
C GLU A 69 -14.73 9.17 -1.85
N VAL A 70 -13.98 9.69 -2.82
CA VAL A 70 -13.93 9.12 -4.18
C VAL A 70 -13.34 7.71 -4.15
N SER A 71 -12.24 7.50 -3.43
CA SER A 71 -11.63 6.18 -3.26
C SER A 71 -12.60 5.19 -2.62
N MET A 72 -13.28 5.58 -1.53
CA MET A 72 -14.29 4.75 -0.89
C MET A 72 -15.45 4.42 -1.84
N GLY A 73 -15.94 5.40 -2.57
CA GLY A 73 -17.02 5.20 -3.55
C GLY A 73 -16.66 4.18 -4.63
N ILE A 74 -15.44 4.26 -5.17
CA ILE A 74 -14.94 3.31 -6.17
C ILE A 74 -14.81 1.91 -5.59
N GLN A 75 -14.19 1.75 -4.41
CA GLN A 75 -14.01 0.44 -3.78
C GLN A 75 -15.36 -0.20 -3.40
N HIS A 76 -16.34 0.59 -2.97
CA HIS A 76 -17.70 0.13 -2.76
C HIS A 76 -18.37 -0.35 -4.05
N GLN A 77 -18.15 0.34 -5.18
CA GLN A 77 -18.69 -0.09 -6.47
C GLN A 77 -18.04 -1.38 -6.99
N ILE A 78 -16.75 -1.55 -6.79
CA ILE A 78 -16.03 -2.80 -7.12
C ILE A 78 -16.56 -3.96 -6.28
N GLY A 79 -16.87 -3.74 -4.99
CA GLY A 79 -17.52 -4.72 -4.13
C GLY A 79 -16.58 -5.79 -3.58
N ALA A 80 -15.29 -5.48 -3.38
CA ALA A 80 -14.37 -6.39 -2.69
C ALA A 80 -14.77 -6.58 -1.23
N ASP A 81 -14.38 -7.73 -0.65
CA ASP A 81 -14.69 -8.05 0.75
C ASP A 81 -13.91 -7.18 1.74
N ILE A 82 -12.69 -6.79 1.37
CA ILE A 82 -11.79 -5.96 2.17
C ILE A 82 -11.30 -4.79 1.30
N ILE A 83 -11.38 -3.59 1.86
CA ILE A 83 -10.99 -2.34 1.22
C ILE A 83 -10.03 -1.56 2.12
N PHE A 84 -9.23 -0.67 1.54
CA PHE A 84 -8.26 0.13 2.27
C PHE A 84 -8.62 1.61 2.28
N ALA A 85 -8.38 2.26 3.42
CA ALA A 85 -8.45 3.71 3.50
C ALA A 85 -7.44 4.36 2.55
N PHE A 86 -7.83 5.45 1.91
CA PHE A 86 -6.94 6.21 1.03
C PHE A 86 -5.84 6.87 1.84
N ASP A 87 -4.61 6.65 1.44
CA ASP A 87 -3.40 7.07 2.14
C ASP A 87 -2.42 7.79 1.22
N GLU A 88 -1.51 8.55 1.79
CA GLU A 88 -0.41 9.13 1.05
C GLU A 88 0.85 8.25 1.17
N LEU A 89 1.09 7.46 0.13
CA LEU A 89 2.32 6.71 0.00
C LEU A 89 3.49 7.64 -0.31
N THR A 90 4.59 7.49 0.44
CA THR A 90 5.83 8.22 0.24
C THR A 90 6.98 7.31 -0.19
N THR A 91 8.11 7.90 -0.59
CA THR A 91 9.33 7.18 -0.94
C THR A 91 10.36 7.28 0.20
N LEU A 92 11.38 6.41 0.21
CA LEU A 92 12.48 6.47 1.19
C LEU A 92 13.35 7.74 1.08
N VAL A 93 13.27 8.43 -0.04
CA VAL A 93 14.04 9.66 -0.30
C VAL A 93 13.30 10.95 0.07
N ASN A 94 12.04 10.87 0.47
CA ASN A 94 11.34 12.02 1.03
C ASN A 94 11.96 12.42 2.37
N THR A 95 12.07 13.73 2.59
CA THR A 95 12.61 14.24 3.85
C THR A 95 11.76 13.82 5.04
N ARG A 96 12.37 13.75 6.22
CA ARG A 96 11.64 13.42 7.46
C ARG A 96 10.44 14.36 7.69
N GLY A 97 10.62 15.67 7.50
CA GLY A 97 9.52 16.63 7.66
C GLY A 97 8.35 16.37 6.71
N TYR A 98 8.64 15.90 5.47
CA TYR A 98 7.57 15.49 4.55
C TYR A 98 6.89 14.20 5.02
N GLN A 99 7.63 13.23 5.58
CA GLN A 99 7.07 12.01 6.16
C GLN A 99 6.12 12.32 7.32
N GLU A 100 6.48 13.27 8.18
CA GLU A 100 5.61 13.73 9.29
C GLU A 100 4.30 14.34 8.75
N GLN A 101 4.37 15.19 7.73
CA GLN A 101 3.18 15.76 7.07
C GLN A 101 2.32 14.67 6.41
N SER A 102 2.94 13.72 5.73
CA SER A 102 2.25 12.60 5.08
C SER A 102 1.51 11.72 6.10
N VAL A 103 2.11 11.40 7.24
CA VAL A 103 1.44 10.67 8.33
C VAL A 103 0.22 11.44 8.84
N ALA A 104 0.35 12.74 9.09
CA ALA A 104 -0.76 13.57 9.55
C ALA A 104 -1.90 13.63 8.51
N ARG A 105 -1.54 13.79 7.23
CA ARG A 105 -2.52 13.80 6.11
C ARG A 105 -3.20 12.44 5.97
N THR A 106 -2.46 11.36 6.03
CA THR A 106 -3.00 9.98 5.98
C THR A 106 -4.02 9.76 7.11
N HIS A 107 -3.76 10.24 8.33
CA HIS A 107 -4.73 10.15 9.44
C HIS A 107 -6.00 10.97 9.17
N ALA A 108 -5.85 12.20 8.66
CA ALA A 108 -7.02 13.03 8.31
C ALA A 108 -7.86 12.36 7.21
N TRP A 109 -7.22 11.79 6.21
CA TRP A 109 -7.89 11.02 5.15
C TRP A 109 -8.51 9.72 5.66
N ALA A 110 -7.86 9.03 6.60
CA ALA A 110 -8.38 7.82 7.22
C ALA A 110 -9.71 8.07 7.95
N GLN A 111 -9.84 9.19 8.68
CA GLN A 111 -11.11 9.58 9.30
C GLN A 111 -12.20 9.78 8.24
N ARG A 112 -11.91 10.53 7.18
CA ARG A 112 -12.85 10.78 6.07
C ARG A 112 -13.26 9.48 5.36
N CYS A 113 -12.30 8.56 5.16
CA CYS A 113 -12.59 7.24 4.60
C CYS A 113 -13.54 6.44 5.49
N LEU A 114 -13.31 6.45 6.81
CA LEU A 114 -14.14 5.74 7.77
C LEU A 114 -15.59 6.29 7.77
N ASP A 115 -15.72 7.60 7.80
CA ASP A 115 -17.04 8.27 7.79
C ASP A 115 -17.79 7.97 6.48
N GLU A 116 -17.13 8.08 5.33
CA GLU A 116 -17.73 7.79 4.04
C GLU A 116 -18.07 6.32 3.86
N HIS A 117 -17.19 5.41 4.31
CA HIS A 117 -17.46 3.97 4.31
C HIS A 117 -18.73 3.64 5.10
N ARG A 118 -18.91 4.24 6.28
CA ARG A 118 -20.11 4.05 7.10
C ARG A 118 -21.35 4.58 6.39
N ARG A 119 -21.27 5.79 5.85
CA ARG A 119 -22.37 6.40 5.08
C ARG A 119 -22.80 5.52 3.89
N LEU A 120 -21.84 5.00 3.12
CA LEU A 120 -22.10 4.13 1.97
C LEU A 120 -22.67 2.78 2.38
N THR A 121 -22.20 2.20 3.48
CA THR A 121 -22.69 0.93 4.03
C THR A 121 -24.14 1.08 4.50
N GLU A 122 -24.46 2.15 5.22
CA GLU A 122 -25.82 2.43 5.71
C GLU A 122 -26.80 2.73 4.57
N ALA A 123 -26.31 3.35 3.48
CA ALA A 123 -27.13 3.61 2.29
C ALA A 123 -27.46 2.35 1.49
N GLN A 124 -26.78 1.24 1.72
CA GLN A 124 -26.94 -0.02 0.96
C GLN A 124 -27.01 -1.24 1.91
N PRO A 125 -28.03 -1.34 2.78
CA PRO A 125 -28.10 -2.34 3.83
C PRO A 125 -28.21 -3.80 3.31
N ASP A 126 -28.68 -3.96 2.07
CA ASP A 126 -28.82 -5.28 1.45
C ASP A 126 -27.51 -5.82 0.83
N ARG A 127 -26.46 -4.99 0.76
CA ARG A 127 -25.15 -5.44 0.28
C ARG A 127 -24.33 -6.06 1.41
N PRO A 128 -23.51 -7.09 1.11
CA PRO A 128 -22.53 -7.57 2.06
C PRO A 128 -21.64 -6.42 2.57
N ARG A 129 -21.43 -6.38 3.89
CA ARG A 129 -20.56 -5.37 4.49
C ARG A 129 -19.12 -5.65 4.09
N GLN A 130 -18.43 -4.65 3.57
CA GLN A 130 -16.99 -4.69 3.31
C GLN A 130 -16.23 -4.35 4.62
N ALA A 131 -15.11 -5.02 4.87
CA ALA A 131 -14.21 -4.64 5.93
C ALA A 131 -13.30 -3.49 5.47
N LEU A 132 -13.14 -2.45 6.30
CA LEU A 132 -12.26 -1.32 6.01
C LEU A 132 -10.98 -1.42 6.85
N PHE A 133 -9.82 -1.42 6.18
CA PHE A 133 -8.50 -1.39 6.82
C PHE A 133 -7.90 0.00 6.76
N GLY A 134 -7.41 0.50 7.92
CA GLY A 134 -6.58 1.70 7.98
C GLY A 134 -5.15 1.40 7.52
N VAL A 135 -4.43 2.40 6.99
CA VAL A 135 -3.07 2.20 6.45
C VAL A 135 -2.03 2.93 7.29
N VAL A 136 -1.06 2.16 7.82
CA VAL A 136 0.07 2.68 8.60
C VAL A 136 1.17 3.13 7.66
N GLN A 137 1.52 4.41 7.68
CA GLN A 137 2.65 5.01 6.98
C GLN A 137 3.80 5.34 7.98
N GLY A 138 4.88 6.02 7.56
CA GLY A 138 5.97 6.43 8.44
C GLY A 138 7.37 6.04 7.94
N ALA A 139 7.48 5.50 6.72
CA ALA A 139 8.73 5.11 6.06
C ALA A 139 9.64 4.25 6.97
N GLN A 140 10.92 4.62 7.11
CA GLN A 140 11.93 3.92 7.92
C GLN A 140 12.05 4.47 9.35
N TYR A 141 11.17 5.34 9.80
CA TYR A 141 11.28 5.99 11.10
C TYR A 141 10.41 5.28 12.15
N GLU A 142 11.04 4.73 13.19
CA GLU A 142 10.34 3.99 14.25
C GLU A 142 9.27 4.83 14.92
N ASP A 143 9.62 6.03 15.35
CA ASP A 143 8.72 6.92 16.05
C ASP A 143 7.49 7.29 15.20
N LEU A 144 7.67 7.51 13.89
CA LEU A 144 6.55 7.78 12.97
C LEU A 144 5.68 6.54 12.74
N ARG A 145 6.28 5.35 12.60
CA ARG A 145 5.54 4.08 12.47
C ARG A 145 4.67 3.81 13.69
N ARG A 146 5.27 3.93 14.88
CA ARG A 146 4.56 3.77 16.15
C ARG A 146 3.47 4.83 16.33
N GLN A 147 3.77 6.09 16.01
CA GLN A 147 2.78 7.18 16.04
C GLN A 147 1.64 6.91 15.07
N ALA A 148 1.94 6.50 13.84
CA ALA A 148 0.93 6.21 12.82
C ALA A 148 0.01 5.05 13.25
N ALA A 149 0.56 3.97 13.77
CA ALA A 149 -0.21 2.83 14.25
C ALA A 149 -1.15 3.22 15.42
N ARG A 150 -0.60 3.88 16.46
CA ARG A 150 -1.42 4.38 17.60
C ARG A 150 -2.49 5.38 17.16
N GLY A 151 -2.16 6.27 16.22
CA GLY A 151 -3.09 7.27 15.71
C GLY A 151 -4.30 6.66 15.03
N LEU A 152 -4.11 5.60 14.24
CA LEU A 152 -5.22 4.88 13.59
C LEU A 152 -6.19 4.24 14.58
N GLU A 153 -5.71 3.77 15.74
CA GLU A 153 -6.57 3.22 16.78
C GLU A 153 -7.50 4.27 17.44
N THR A 154 -7.13 5.54 17.37
CA THR A 154 -7.96 6.64 17.91
C THR A 154 -9.02 7.12 16.92
N ILE A 155 -8.92 6.73 15.67
CA ILE A 155 -9.88 7.11 14.61
C ILE A 155 -11.11 6.23 14.72
N VAL A 156 -12.23 6.83 15.03
CA VAL A 156 -13.52 6.16 15.21
C VAL A 156 -14.65 6.95 14.55
N ASP A 157 -15.70 6.24 14.13
CA ASP A 157 -16.94 6.86 13.67
C ASP A 157 -17.79 7.42 14.84
N ALA A 158 -18.92 8.04 14.54
CA ALA A 158 -19.83 8.63 15.52
C ALA A 158 -20.38 7.61 16.53
N GLN A 159 -20.26 6.31 16.29
CA GLN A 159 -20.66 5.23 17.18
C GLN A 159 -19.47 4.60 17.94
N GLY A 160 -18.28 5.18 17.82
CA GLY A 160 -17.07 4.68 18.46
C GLY A 160 -16.46 3.44 17.79
N ARG A 161 -16.82 3.13 16.53
CA ARG A 161 -16.30 1.98 15.79
C ARG A 161 -15.11 2.42 14.93
N GLY A 162 -13.98 1.76 15.05
CA GLY A 162 -12.78 2.00 14.25
C GLY A 162 -12.69 1.10 13.02
N PHE A 163 -11.45 0.92 12.54
CA PHE A 163 -11.13 0.04 11.42
C PHE A 163 -11.27 -1.44 11.77
N ASP A 164 -11.55 -2.28 10.78
CA ASP A 164 -11.68 -3.74 10.92
C ASP A 164 -10.32 -4.44 10.92
N GLY A 165 -9.29 -3.80 10.38
CA GLY A 165 -7.91 -4.28 10.31
C GLY A 165 -6.97 -3.17 9.89
N TYR A 166 -5.69 -3.49 9.67
CA TYR A 166 -4.65 -2.53 9.34
C TYR A 166 -3.77 -3.01 8.20
N GLY A 167 -3.50 -2.11 7.25
CA GLY A 167 -2.48 -2.28 6.23
C GLY A 167 -1.17 -1.63 6.69
N ILE A 168 -0.06 -2.34 6.62
CA ILE A 168 1.28 -1.79 6.83
C ILE A 168 1.81 -1.43 5.46
N GLY A 169 1.79 -0.14 5.14
CA GLY A 169 2.14 0.42 3.84
C GLY A 169 3.48 1.15 3.85
N GLY A 170 3.77 1.78 2.71
CA GLY A 170 4.93 2.62 2.53
C GLY A 170 6.14 1.89 1.95
N ALA A 171 7.12 2.69 1.51
CA ALA A 171 8.41 2.17 1.10
C ALA A 171 9.15 1.63 2.34
N LEU A 172 9.43 0.33 2.33
CA LEU A 172 10.14 -0.37 3.39
C LEU A 172 11.54 -0.76 2.89
N GLU A 173 12.55 -0.47 3.68
CA GLU A 173 13.89 -1.03 3.43
C GLU A 173 13.84 -2.55 3.65
N LYS A 174 14.19 -3.31 2.62
CA LYS A 174 14.14 -4.77 2.66
C LYS A 174 14.92 -5.37 3.84
N GLN A 175 16.09 -4.81 4.14
CA GLN A 175 16.96 -5.27 5.23
C GLN A 175 16.32 -5.08 6.61
N ASN A 176 15.42 -4.09 6.76
CA ASN A 176 14.76 -3.71 8.01
C ASN A 176 13.29 -4.11 8.06
N LEU A 177 12.80 -4.87 7.07
CA LEU A 177 11.40 -5.21 6.92
C LEU A 177 10.77 -5.75 8.21
N ALA A 178 11.33 -6.79 8.79
CA ALA A 178 10.80 -7.42 9.99
C ALA A 178 10.78 -6.45 11.19
N THR A 179 11.81 -5.63 11.33
CA THR A 179 11.91 -4.61 12.39
C THR A 179 10.83 -3.55 12.22
N ILE A 180 10.65 -3.03 11.01
CA ILE A 180 9.64 -1.99 10.73
C ILE A 180 8.22 -2.54 10.91
N VAL A 181 7.97 -3.77 10.47
CA VAL A 181 6.69 -4.46 10.71
C VAL A 181 6.47 -4.63 12.23
N GLY A 182 7.48 -5.08 12.97
CA GLY A 182 7.41 -5.22 14.43
C GLY A 182 7.01 -3.92 15.14
N TRP A 183 7.59 -2.77 14.76
CA TRP A 183 7.21 -1.47 15.33
C TRP A 183 5.72 -1.13 15.16
N CYS A 184 5.14 -1.52 14.03
CA CYS A 184 3.70 -1.33 13.79
C CYS A 184 2.87 -2.32 14.62
N ILE A 185 3.27 -3.59 14.62
CA ILE A 185 2.56 -4.68 15.32
C ILE A 185 2.50 -4.45 16.83
N ASP A 186 3.58 -3.95 17.43
CA ASP A 186 3.64 -3.63 18.87
C ASP A 186 2.56 -2.62 19.31
N GLU A 187 2.07 -1.80 18.39
CA GLU A 187 1.10 -0.72 18.66
C GLU A 187 -0.32 -1.05 18.18
N LEU A 188 -0.47 -2.10 17.36
CA LEU A 188 -1.78 -2.49 16.81
C LEU A 188 -2.43 -3.59 17.64
N PRO A 189 -3.77 -3.61 17.75
CA PRO A 189 -4.48 -4.60 18.54
C PRO A 189 -4.32 -6.02 17.96
N GLU A 190 -4.01 -6.98 18.82
CA GLU A 190 -3.79 -8.38 18.44
C GLU A 190 -5.03 -9.02 17.78
N GLY A 191 -6.21 -8.59 18.18
CA GLY A 191 -7.47 -9.15 17.69
C GLY A 191 -7.91 -8.67 16.30
N LYS A 192 -7.13 -7.81 15.63
CA LYS A 192 -7.45 -7.29 14.28
C LYS A 192 -6.40 -7.73 13.26
N PRO A 193 -6.81 -8.11 12.03
CA PRO A 193 -5.88 -8.53 10.97
C PRO A 193 -4.89 -7.42 10.59
N ARG A 194 -3.66 -7.82 10.32
CA ARG A 194 -2.56 -6.96 9.87
C ARG A 194 -2.07 -7.43 8.51
N HIS A 195 -2.31 -6.61 7.53
CA HIS A 195 -1.96 -6.86 6.13
C HIS A 195 -0.66 -6.12 5.77
N LEU A 196 0.35 -6.82 5.29
CA LEU A 196 1.56 -6.19 4.78
C LEU A 196 1.44 -5.97 3.28
N LEU A 197 1.41 -4.70 2.87
CA LEU A 197 1.21 -4.28 1.49
C LEU A 197 2.50 -4.42 0.66
N GLY A 198 2.38 -4.97 -0.55
CA GLY A 198 3.41 -4.90 -1.59
C GLY A 198 4.64 -5.78 -1.36
N ILE A 199 4.55 -6.84 -0.59
CA ILE A 199 5.66 -7.77 -0.35
C ILE A 199 6.08 -8.49 -1.63
N SER A 200 7.38 -8.78 -1.81
CA SER A 200 7.88 -9.21 -3.11
C SER A 200 8.47 -10.61 -3.15
N GLU A 201 9.29 -10.99 -2.18
CA GLU A 201 10.07 -12.23 -2.25
C GLU A 201 9.63 -13.24 -1.17
N PRO A 202 9.78 -14.56 -1.40
CA PRO A 202 9.36 -15.57 -0.42
C PRO A 202 10.01 -15.41 0.96
N ASP A 203 11.28 -15.05 1.03
CA ASP A 203 11.99 -14.86 2.30
C ASP A 203 11.38 -13.71 3.11
N ASP A 204 10.93 -12.65 2.43
CA ASP A 204 10.29 -11.51 3.06
C ASP A 204 8.93 -11.90 3.69
N LEU A 205 8.19 -12.83 3.07
CA LEU A 205 6.95 -13.36 3.62
C LEU A 205 7.17 -14.05 4.96
N PHE A 206 8.19 -14.92 5.05
CA PHE A 206 8.51 -15.61 6.31
C PHE A 206 8.96 -14.63 7.39
N ALA A 207 9.79 -13.67 7.05
CA ALA A 207 10.23 -12.63 7.98
C ALA A 207 9.05 -11.79 8.51
N ALA A 208 8.11 -11.42 7.64
CA ALA A 208 6.94 -10.64 7.99
C ALA A 208 5.94 -11.43 8.85
N ILE A 209 5.72 -12.73 8.55
CA ILE A 209 4.90 -13.62 9.38
C ILE A 209 5.51 -13.73 10.79
N ALA A 210 6.81 -13.94 10.88
CA ALA A 210 7.52 -14.01 12.16
C ALA A 210 7.42 -12.69 12.95
N ALA A 211 7.29 -11.55 12.26
CA ALA A 211 7.07 -10.24 12.86
C ALA A 211 5.60 -9.94 13.20
N GLY A 212 4.64 -10.82 12.85
CA GLY A 212 3.23 -10.74 13.21
C GLY A 212 2.28 -10.23 12.12
N ALA A 213 2.69 -10.22 10.85
CA ALA A 213 1.77 -9.95 9.74
C ALA A 213 0.91 -11.18 9.41
N ASP A 214 -0.37 -10.97 9.12
CA ASP A 214 -1.36 -12.05 8.94
C ASP A 214 -1.65 -12.33 7.46
N THR A 215 -1.69 -11.29 6.62
CA THR A 215 -2.05 -11.39 5.20
C THR A 215 -1.14 -10.51 4.33
N PHE A 216 -1.11 -10.80 3.01
CA PHE A 216 -0.19 -10.17 2.08
C PHE A 216 -0.80 -10.00 0.70
N ASP A 217 -0.37 -8.99 -0.04
CA ASP A 217 -0.46 -8.95 -1.48
C ASP A 217 0.95 -9.09 -2.08
N CYS A 218 1.09 -9.88 -3.14
CA CYS A 218 2.39 -10.12 -3.75
C CYS A 218 2.29 -10.19 -5.28
N VAL A 219 2.75 -9.14 -5.95
CA VAL A 219 2.77 -9.07 -7.42
C VAL A 219 3.96 -9.82 -8.03
N SER A 220 4.99 -10.15 -7.23
CA SER A 220 6.24 -10.72 -7.73
C SER A 220 6.06 -12.04 -8.50
N PRO A 221 5.27 -13.03 -8.04
CA PRO A 221 5.05 -14.26 -8.79
C PRO A 221 4.49 -14.02 -10.19
N SER A 222 3.46 -13.18 -10.31
CA SER A 222 2.88 -12.82 -11.61
C SER A 222 3.86 -12.06 -12.50
N ARG A 223 4.66 -11.17 -11.91
CA ARG A 223 5.66 -10.38 -12.64
C ARG A 223 6.77 -11.26 -13.19
N VAL A 224 7.33 -12.16 -12.38
CA VAL A 224 8.39 -13.07 -12.85
C VAL A 224 7.85 -14.08 -13.84
N ALA A 225 6.62 -14.58 -13.67
CA ALA A 225 5.97 -15.48 -14.62
C ALA A 225 5.80 -14.84 -16.00
N ARG A 226 5.42 -13.56 -16.09
CA ARG A 226 5.36 -12.83 -17.38
C ARG A 226 6.72 -12.76 -18.09
N ASN A 227 7.82 -12.87 -17.34
CA ASN A 227 9.18 -12.92 -17.87
C ASN A 227 9.72 -14.36 -17.95
N ALA A 228 8.81 -15.34 -18.00
CA ALA A 228 9.13 -16.78 -18.07
C ALA A 228 10.07 -17.25 -16.96
N ALA A 229 9.98 -16.68 -15.77
CA ALA A 229 10.70 -17.13 -14.60
C ALA A 229 9.73 -17.76 -13.57
N VAL A 230 10.22 -18.74 -12.84
CA VAL A 230 9.48 -19.44 -11.77
C VAL A 230 10.33 -19.57 -10.52
N TYR A 231 9.65 -19.68 -9.38
CA TYR A 231 10.29 -20.01 -8.10
C TYR A 231 10.33 -21.53 -7.91
N SER A 232 11.40 -22.02 -7.32
CA SER A 232 11.57 -23.41 -6.90
C SER A 232 12.26 -23.48 -5.55
N ALA A 233 12.35 -24.65 -4.96
CA ALA A 233 13.10 -24.88 -3.72
C ALA A 233 14.59 -24.50 -3.81
N SER A 234 15.16 -24.49 -5.02
CA SER A 234 16.55 -24.09 -5.27
C SER A 234 16.71 -22.62 -5.72
N GLY A 235 15.64 -21.83 -5.66
CA GLY A 235 15.63 -20.43 -6.06
C GLY A 235 14.86 -20.16 -7.34
N ARG A 236 15.04 -18.97 -7.90
CA ARG A 236 14.36 -18.53 -9.12
C ARG A 236 15.19 -18.91 -10.36
N PHE A 237 14.52 -19.46 -11.40
CA PHE A 237 15.13 -19.75 -12.68
C PHE A 237 14.21 -19.38 -13.86
N ASN A 238 14.82 -19.17 -15.03
CA ASN A 238 14.10 -18.82 -16.27
C ASN A 238 13.90 -20.07 -17.13
N ILE A 239 12.63 -20.38 -17.45
CA ILE A 239 12.23 -21.57 -18.22
C ILE A 239 12.49 -21.45 -19.73
N THR A 240 12.88 -20.28 -20.25
CA THR A 240 13.21 -20.13 -21.68
C THR A 240 14.56 -20.74 -22.06
N GLY A 241 15.37 -21.13 -21.06
CA GLY A 241 16.67 -21.75 -21.30
C GLY A 241 16.55 -23.05 -22.10
N ALA A 242 17.50 -23.27 -23.04
CA ALA A 242 17.47 -24.43 -23.93
C ALA A 242 17.41 -25.77 -23.20
N LYS A 243 17.97 -25.85 -22.00
CA LYS A 243 17.96 -27.06 -21.14
C LYS A 243 16.53 -27.48 -20.72
N TYR A 244 15.59 -26.53 -20.64
CA TYR A 244 14.21 -26.81 -20.22
C TYR A 244 13.27 -27.14 -21.38
N ARG A 245 13.72 -27.04 -22.65
CA ARG A 245 12.89 -27.27 -23.84
C ARG A 245 12.28 -28.67 -23.92
N ARG A 246 12.92 -29.65 -23.31
CA ARG A 246 12.51 -31.06 -23.26
C ARG A 246 12.54 -31.61 -21.85
N ASP A 247 12.34 -30.75 -20.88
CA ASP A 247 12.24 -31.13 -19.47
C ASP A 247 10.77 -31.47 -19.17
N PHE A 248 10.52 -32.71 -18.82
CA PHE A 248 9.19 -33.25 -18.53
C PHE A 248 9.08 -33.72 -17.08
N THR A 249 10.02 -33.28 -16.19
CA THR A 249 10.06 -33.65 -14.76
C THR A 249 9.42 -32.61 -13.88
#